data_d697c743ffc5772e974f3c2c56b946e1
#
_entry.id   d697c743ffc5772e974f3c2c56b946e1
#
_cell.length_a   1.000
_cell.length_b   1.000
_cell.length_c   1.000
_cell.angle_alpha   90.00
_cell.angle_beta   90.00
_cell.angle_gamma   90.00
#
_symmetry.space_group_name_H-M   'P 1'
#
loop_
_entity.id
_entity.type
_entity.pdbx_description
1 polymer ?
#
loop_
_entity_poly.entity_id
_entity_poly.type
_entity_poly.pdbx_seq_one_letter_code
_entity_poly.pdbx_strand_id
1 'polypeptide(L)'
;MSKLRKFAMRKDNVLVRLMIMMIVPMMLMASVSLTAYAQSGYVIYDGDDRRVVLSDATEPSQVLDEHGFELGRADIVEMNDEGMRPEITVRRNQLIYINNGGQNMVTNTYGETVGELLESINLSLNEGDTIDVALDTMTYDGMKLNIDRWTTGTEYIYEEIPFETEYVQTNKMLKGEEKVATEGVNGELKHTATITYFNGQEVSREIIATEQTAEPVNQVIKQGTFEAEQGKLTIGDGIIVTPDGEIYTYNRTMSVKATAYTHTDAGCDKITATGTTVHWGTVAVDPKLIPYGTKMFIVSNDGKFVYGLSAAEDCGGSIKGNRIDLYMPTTSQCFSFGVRNCTIYFLS
;
A
#
# COMPACT_ATOMS: atom_id res chain seq x y z
N MET A 1 -56.68 -95.04 -47.93
CA MET A 1 -56.60 -94.20 -46.73
C MET A 1 -57.09 -94.90 -45.50
N SER A 2 -56.46 -95.97 -44.96
CA SER A 2 -56.96 -96.59 -43.75
C SER A 2 -55.94 -97.51 -43.02
N LYS A 3 -54.60 -97.23 -43.21
CA LYS A 3 -53.61 -98.10 -42.55
C LYS A 3 -52.61 -97.30 -41.64
N LEU A 4 -52.74 -95.97 -41.53
CA LEU A 4 -51.83 -95.13 -40.67
C LEU A 4 -52.43 -94.73 -39.33
N ARG A 5 -53.72 -95.13 -39.04
CA ARG A 5 -54.38 -94.74 -37.76
C ARG A 5 -54.39 -95.81 -36.68
N LYS A 6 -53.75 -96.91 -36.82
CA LYS A 6 -53.73 -98.01 -35.85
C LYS A 6 -52.40 -98.23 -35.11
N PHE A 7 -51.39 -97.38 -35.26
CA PHE A 7 -50.11 -97.57 -34.58
C PHE A 7 -49.93 -96.62 -33.34
N ALA A 8 -50.90 -95.81 -33.10
CA ALA A 8 -50.76 -94.77 -32.04
C ALA A 8 -51.39 -95.14 -30.69
N MET A 9 -51.91 -96.36 -30.49
CA MET A 9 -52.47 -96.73 -29.18
C MET A 9 -52.12 -98.20 -28.82
N ARG A 10 -50.84 -98.42 -28.53
CA ARG A 10 -50.45 -99.50 -27.66
C ARG A 10 -49.70 -98.97 -26.47
N LYS A 11 -50.46 -98.75 -25.39
CA LYS A 11 -50.12 -98.09 -24.10
C LYS A 11 -49.18 -98.85 -23.20
N ASP A 12 -48.61 -99.96 -23.59
CA ASP A 12 -47.90 -100.92 -22.72
C ASP A 12 -46.45 -101.19 -23.17
N ASN A 13 -45.73 -100.24 -23.68
CA ASN A 13 -44.31 -100.46 -23.94
C ASN A 13 -43.52 -100.04 -22.70
N VAL A 14 -43.38 -100.95 -21.73
CA VAL A 14 -42.63 -100.82 -20.49
C VAL A 14 -41.21 -100.20 -20.71
N LEU A 15 -40.60 -100.60 -21.89
CA LEU A 15 -39.28 -100.08 -22.32
C LEU A 15 -39.29 -98.59 -22.61
N VAL A 16 -40.39 -98.06 -23.24
CA VAL A 16 -40.49 -96.62 -23.53
C VAL A 16 -40.73 -95.80 -22.22
N ARG A 17 -41.52 -96.37 -21.27
CA ARG A 17 -41.70 -95.77 -19.97
C ARG A 17 -40.43 -95.81 -19.13
N LEU A 18 -39.64 -96.88 -19.16
CA LEU A 18 -38.34 -96.97 -18.52
C LEU A 18 -37.32 -96.04 -19.16
N MET A 19 -37.32 -95.86 -20.49
CA MET A 19 -36.45 -94.89 -21.15
C MET A 19 -36.80 -93.39 -20.78
N ILE A 20 -38.12 -93.10 -20.77
CA ILE A 20 -38.56 -91.73 -20.36
C ILE A 20 -38.29 -91.51 -18.86
N MET A 21 -38.47 -92.55 -18.02
CA MET A 21 -38.16 -92.44 -16.58
C MET A 21 -36.66 -92.30 -16.27
N MET A 22 -35.75 -92.74 -17.13
CA MET A 22 -34.31 -92.57 -16.99
C MET A 22 -33.77 -91.28 -17.66
N ILE A 23 -34.33 -90.82 -18.77
CA ILE A 23 -33.88 -89.68 -19.54
C ILE A 23 -34.26 -88.35 -18.79
N VAL A 24 -35.47 -88.29 -18.18
CA VAL A 24 -35.92 -87.07 -17.47
C VAL A 24 -35.10 -86.79 -16.24
N PRO A 25 -34.79 -87.72 -15.32
CA PRO A 25 -33.92 -87.44 -14.18
C PRO A 25 -32.46 -87.23 -14.61
N MET A 26 -31.98 -87.87 -15.68
CA MET A 26 -30.64 -87.65 -16.22
C MET A 26 -30.49 -86.27 -16.86
N MET A 27 -31.53 -85.73 -17.55
CA MET A 27 -31.57 -84.37 -18.00
C MET A 27 -31.73 -83.37 -16.82
N LEU A 28 -32.48 -83.72 -15.76
CA LEU A 28 -32.58 -82.87 -14.59
C LEU A 28 -31.25 -82.84 -13.78
N MET A 29 -30.58 -84.00 -13.67
CA MET A 29 -29.25 -84.03 -13.03
C MET A 29 -28.18 -83.31 -13.88
N ALA A 30 -28.25 -83.38 -15.24
CA ALA A 30 -27.36 -82.61 -16.09
C ALA A 30 -27.60 -81.14 -16.03
N SER A 31 -28.85 -80.66 -15.83
CA SER A 31 -29.14 -79.26 -15.64
C SER A 31 -28.72 -78.73 -14.26
N VAL A 32 -28.87 -79.57 -13.23
CA VAL A 32 -28.41 -79.20 -11.85
C VAL A 32 -26.88 -79.25 -11.77
N SER A 33 -26.22 -80.18 -12.48
CA SER A 33 -24.77 -80.23 -12.51
C SER A 33 -24.15 -79.13 -13.42
N LEU A 34 -24.85 -78.61 -14.44
CA LEU A 34 -24.38 -77.52 -15.24
C LEU A 34 -24.48 -76.14 -14.48
N THR A 35 -25.44 -75.98 -13.60
CA THR A 35 -25.54 -74.78 -12.77
C THR A 35 -24.54 -74.75 -11.58
N ALA A 36 -24.07 -75.93 -11.17
CA ALA A 36 -23.10 -76.06 -10.08
C ALA A 36 -21.63 -75.80 -10.50
N TYR A 37 -21.34 -75.64 -11.80
CA TYR A 37 -19.98 -75.43 -12.32
C TYR A 37 -19.70 -74.04 -12.88
N ALA A 38 -20.56 -73.06 -12.63
CA ALA A 38 -20.41 -71.71 -13.18
C ALA A 38 -19.83 -70.69 -12.21
N GLN A 39 -19.37 -71.10 -11.00
CA GLN A 39 -18.78 -70.20 -10.06
C GLN A 39 -17.39 -69.74 -10.53
N SER A 40 -17.22 -68.45 -10.67
CA SER A 40 -15.92 -67.84 -10.94
C SER A 40 -15.08 -67.69 -9.62
N GLY A 41 -13.81 -68.06 -9.75
CA GLY A 41 -12.89 -67.85 -8.62
C GLY A 41 -12.29 -66.45 -8.63
N TYR A 42 -12.48 -65.72 -7.55
CA TYR A 42 -11.92 -64.37 -7.36
C TYR A 42 -10.80 -64.38 -6.34
N VAL A 43 -9.83 -63.51 -6.51
CA VAL A 43 -8.82 -63.20 -5.48
C VAL A 43 -9.16 -61.83 -4.94
N ILE A 44 -9.46 -61.71 -3.63
CA ILE A 44 -9.80 -60.47 -2.96
C ILE A 44 -8.58 -60.00 -2.14
N TYR A 45 -8.17 -58.76 -2.33
CA TYR A 45 -7.17 -58.06 -1.54
C TYR A 45 -7.87 -56.94 -0.75
N ASP A 46 -7.77 -56.94 0.60
CA ASP A 46 -8.27 -55.93 1.48
C ASP A 46 -7.17 -55.57 2.48
N GLY A 47 -6.34 -54.57 2.19
CA GLY A 47 -5.09 -54.33 2.90
C GLY A 47 -4.17 -55.54 2.81
N ASP A 48 -3.75 -56.05 3.97
CA ASP A 48 -2.90 -57.26 4.06
C ASP A 48 -3.68 -58.59 3.96
N ASP A 49 -5.02 -58.55 4.00
CA ASP A 49 -5.85 -59.74 3.89
C ASP A 49 -6.01 -60.13 2.41
N ARG A 50 -5.63 -61.40 2.11
CA ARG A 50 -5.77 -62.01 0.79
C ARG A 50 -6.62 -63.26 0.87
N ARG A 51 -7.81 -63.25 0.20
CA ARG A 51 -8.70 -64.40 0.17
C ARG A 51 -8.99 -64.83 -1.27
N VAL A 52 -9.13 -66.16 -1.45
CA VAL A 52 -9.60 -66.74 -2.69
C VAL A 52 -11.02 -67.27 -2.46
N VAL A 53 -11.98 -66.78 -3.22
CA VAL A 53 -13.40 -67.05 -3.05
C VAL A 53 -14.03 -67.56 -4.37
N LEU A 54 -15.18 -68.20 -4.26
CA LEU A 54 -16.00 -68.64 -5.41
C LEU A 54 -17.32 -67.88 -5.33
N SER A 55 -17.72 -67.26 -6.43
CA SER A 55 -18.99 -66.52 -6.50
C SER A 55 -19.61 -66.63 -7.88
N ASP A 56 -20.93 -66.65 -7.94
CA ASP A 56 -21.71 -66.51 -9.16
C ASP A 56 -21.93 -65.05 -9.58
N ALA A 57 -21.65 -64.12 -8.69
CA ALA A 57 -21.75 -62.69 -8.96
C ALA A 57 -20.61 -62.24 -9.89
N THR A 58 -20.91 -61.28 -10.76
CA THR A 58 -19.97 -60.66 -11.70
C THR A 58 -19.57 -59.23 -11.25
N GLU A 59 -20.39 -58.64 -10.43
CA GLU A 59 -20.13 -57.29 -9.89
C GLU A 59 -19.24 -57.38 -8.63
N PRO A 60 -18.11 -56.70 -8.58
CA PRO A 60 -17.16 -56.79 -7.48
C PRO A 60 -17.79 -56.53 -6.11
N SER A 61 -18.69 -55.55 -5.98
CA SER A 61 -19.40 -55.24 -4.76
C SER A 61 -20.29 -56.39 -4.25
N GLN A 62 -20.92 -57.11 -5.13
CA GLN A 62 -21.73 -58.29 -4.77
C GLN A 62 -20.86 -59.46 -4.31
N VAL A 63 -19.72 -59.71 -5.01
CA VAL A 63 -18.75 -60.72 -4.58
C VAL A 63 -18.22 -60.41 -3.17
N LEU A 64 -17.93 -59.14 -2.87
CA LEU A 64 -17.46 -58.72 -1.54
C LEU A 64 -18.54 -58.90 -0.47
N ASP A 65 -19.79 -58.52 -0.74
CA ASP A 65 -20.91 -58.66 0.18
C ASP A 65 -21.21 -60.11 0.51
N GLU A 66 -21.25 -61.02 -0.50
CA GLU A 66 -21.44 -62.47 -0.32
C GLU A 66 -20.40 -63.12 0.61
N HIS A 67 -19.18 -62.53 0.67
CA HIS A 67 -18.07 -63.07 1.46
C HIS A 67 -17.77 -62.29 2.73
N GLY A 68 -18.69 -61.35 3.12
CA GLY A 68 -18.67 -60.65 4.37
C GLY A 68 -17.67 -59.50 4.43
N PHE A 69 -17.31 -58.91 3.29
CA PHE A 69 -16.53 -57.65 3.25
C PHE A 69 -17.48 -56.48 3.29
N GLU A 70 -17.53 -55.81 4.42
CA GLU A 70 -18.30 -54.56 4.57
C GLU A 70 -17.53 -53.39 3.95
N LEU A 71 -18.14 -52.69 3.01
CA LEU A 71 -17.56 -51.52 2.36
C LEU A 71 -18.00 -50.23 3.07
N GLY A 72 -17.04 -49.38 3.39
CA GLY A 72 -17.28 -48.01 3.82
C GLY A 72 -17.79 -47.16 2.65
N ARG A 73 -18.44 -46.03 2.98
CA ARG A 73 -19.08 -45.13 1.98
C ARG A 73 -18.09 -44.59 0.94
N ALA A 74 -16.82 -44.46 1.29
CA ALA A 74 -15.79 -43.85 0.45
C ALA A 74 -14.68 -44.83 0.07
N ASP A 75 -14.85 -46.13 0.36
CA ASP A 75 -13.91 -47.15 -0.07
C ASP A 75 -13.96 -47.29 -1.60
N ILE A 76 -12.82 -47.58 -2.22
CA ILE A 76 -12.69 -47.81 -3.66
C ILE A 76 -12.52 -49.29 -3.87
N VAL A 77 -13.28 -49.85 -4.83
CA VAL A 77 -13.19 -51.22 -5.27
C VAL A 77 -12.73 -51.26 -6.72
N GLU A 78 -11.61 -51.87 -6.96
CA GLU A 78 -11.03 -52.07 -8.28
C GLU A 78 -11.06 -53.56 -8.65
N MET A 79 -11.38 -53.88 -9.91
CA MET A 79 -11.32 -55.24 -10.41
C MET A 79 -10.36 -55.28 -11.60
N ASN A 80 -9.42 -56.21 -11.54
CA ASN A 80 -8.55 -56.56 -12.64
C ASN A 80 -8.89 -57.98 -13.11
N ASP A 81 -9.34 -58.17 -14.37
CA ASP A 81 -9.72 -59.41 -15.00
C ASP A 81 -8.70 -59.94 -16.02
N GLU A 82 -7.53 -59.29 -16.14
CA GLU A 82 -6.48 -59.68 -17.11
C GLU A 82 -5.74 -60.96 -16.71
N GLY A 83 -5.91 -61.51 -15.50
CA GLY A 83 -5.21 -62.66 -14.96
C GLY A 83 -5.94 -63.98 -15.19
N MET A 84 -5.36 -65.09 -14.68
CA MET A 84 -6.02 -66.41 -14.66
C MET A 84 -7.28 -66.44 -13.80
N ARG A 85 -7.40 -65.52 -12.87
CA ARG A 85 -8.57 -65.27 -12.00
C ARG A 85 -8.73 -63.76 -11.84
N PRO A 86 -9.95 -63.22 -11.88
CA PRO A 86 -10.20 -61.84 -11.56
C PRO A 86 -9.72 -61.49 -10.14
N GLU A 87 -9.05 -60.36 -10.01
CA GLU A 87 -8.58 -59.83 -8.73
C GLU A 87 -9.42 -58.63 -8.34
N ILE A 88 -9.94 -58.63 -7.11
CA ILE A 88 -10.71 -57.54 -6.53
C ILE A 88 -9.85 -56.90 -5.43
N THR A 89 -9.51 -55.64 -5.59
CA THR A 89 -8.75 -54.90 -4.61
C THR A 89 -9.65 -53.85 -3.92
N VAL A 90 -9.73 -53.94 -2.60
CA VAL A 90 -10.44 -52.98 -1.76
C VAL A 90 -9.42 -51.98 -1.22
N ARG A 91 -9.56 -50.74 -1.62
CA ARG A 91 -8.76 -49.62 -1.05
C ARG A 91 -9.61 -48.90 -0.01
N ARG A 92 -9.24 -49.09 1.25
CA ARG A 92 -9.96 -48.48 2.39
C ARG A 92 -9.72 -47.03 2.48
N ASN A 93 -10.82 -46.23 2.57
CA ASN A 93 -10.73 -44.81 2.84
C ASN A 93 -10.18 -44.58 4.25
N GLN A 94 -9.17 -43.72 4.37
CA GLN A 94 -8.52 -43.30 5.61
C GLN A 94 -8.65 -41.81 5.77
N LEU A 95 -9.06 -41.34 6.93
CA LEU A 95 -9.10 -39.91 7.26
C LEU A 95 -7.80 -39.51 7.97
N ILE A 96 -7.09 -38.58 7.39
CA ILE A 96 -5.84 -38.07 7.94
C ILE A 96 -6.04 -36.64 8.43
N TYR A 97 -5.60 -36.36 9.64
CA TYR A 97 -5.65 -35.06 10.29
C TYR A 97 -4.27 -34.41 10.22
N ILE A 98 -4.15 -33.29 9.56
CA ILE A 98 -2.88 -32.61 9.34
C ILE A 98 -2.92 -31.24 10.02
N ASN A 99 -2.01 -31.00 10.95
CA ASN A 99 -1.71 -29.68 11.47
C ASN A 99 -0.51 -29.12 10.68
N ASN A 100 -0.76 -28.17 9.77
CA ASN A 100 0.24 -27.56 8.93
C ASN A 100 0.56 -26.15 9.42
N GLY A 101 1.60 -26.01 10.23
CA GLY A 101 2.01 -24.69 10.75
C GLY A 101 0.93 -24.00 11.59
N GLY A 102 0.16 -24.76 12.38
CA GLY A 102 -0.96 -24.26 13.18
C GLY A 102 -2.31 -24.25 12.46
N GLN A 103 -2.36 -24.56 11.16
CA GLN A 103 -3.60 -24.70 10.39
C GLN A 103 -4.01 -26.16 10.31
N ASN A 104 -5.19 -26.50 10.84
CA ASN A 104 -5.72 -27.84 10.81
C ASN A 104 -6.47 -28.10 9.51
N MET A 105 -6.18 -29.22 8.88
CA MET A 105 -6.87 -29.73 7.70
C MET A 105 -7.15 -31.22 7.86
N VAL A 106 -8.12 -31.73 7.10
CA VAL A 106 -8.47 -33.14 7.03
C VAL A 106 -8.49 -33.55 5.57
N THR A 107 -7.88 -34.68 5.26
CA THR A 107 -7.86 -35.22 3.90
C THR A 107 -8.13 -36.71 3.93
N ASN A 108 -8.47 -37.26 2.78
CA ASN A 108 -8.66 -38.71 2.57
C ASN A 108 -7.42 -39.27 1.85
N THR A 109 -7.11 -40.53 2.17
CA THR A 109 -6.12 -41.33 1.44
C THR A 109 -6.55 -42.79 1.41
N TYR A 110 -5.83 -43.62 0.68
CA TYR A 110 -6.20 -45.03 0.43
C TYR A 110 -5.02 -46.00 0.64
N GLY A 111 -4.18 -45.71 1.67
CA GLY A 111 -3.06 -46.60 2.04
C GLY A 111 -1.78 -46.34 1.23
N GLU A 112 -1.44 -45.11 1.03
CA GLU A 112 -0.19 -44.60 0.49
C GLU A 112 0.76 -44.16 1.63
N THR A 113 2.01 -43.88 1.33
CA THR A 113 2.96 -43.31 2.29
C THR A 113 2.60 -41.87 2.61
N VAL A 114 3.09 -41.36 3.76
CA VAL A 114 2.93 -39.93 4.15
C VAL A 114 3.50 -39.00 3.07
N GLY A 115 4.63 -39.36 2.46
CA GLY A 115 5.23 -38.57 1.38
C GLY A 115 4.34 -38.50 0.15
N GLU A 116 3.79 -39.62 -0.31
CA GLU A 116 2.86 -39.69 -1.44
C GLU A 116 1.56 -38.92 -1.15
N LEU A 117 1.03 -39.05 0.08
CA LEU A 117 -0.12 -38.28 0.50
C LEU A 117 0.15 -36.76 0.42
N LEU A 118 1.28 -36.29 0.99
CA LEU A 118 1.63 -34.87 0.96
C LEU A 118 1.78 -34.35 -0.49
N GLU A 119 2.38 -35.16 -1.36
CA GLU A 119 2.52 -34.83 -2.79
C GLU A 119 1.14 -34.75 -3.49
N SER A 120 0.26 -35.73 -3.22
CA SER A 120 -1.08 -35.77 -3.82
C SER A 120 -1.95 -34.56 -3.51
N ILE A 121 -1.77 -33.99 -2.31
CA ILE A 121 -2.48 -32.76 -1.86
C ILE A 121 -1.68 -31.46 -2.13
N ASN A 122 -0.56 -31.53 -2.85
CA ASN A 122 0.36 -30.41 -3.13
C ASN A 122 0.87 -29.70 -1.87
N LEU A 123 1.16 -30.46 -0.82
CA LEU A 123 1.69 -29.96 0.44
C LEU A 123 3.19 -30.31 0.55
N SER A 124 4.05 -29.44 0.06
CA SER A 124 5.50 -29.59 0.15
C SER A 124 6.06 -29.13 1.50
N LEU A 125 7.16 -29.75 1.93
CA LEU A 125 8.00 -29.27 3.03
C LEU A 125 9.09 -28.35 2.47
N ASN A 126 9.25 -27.17 3.04
CA ASN A 126 10.32 -26.23 2.71
C ASN A 126 11.59 -26.54 3.52
N GLU A 127 12.69 -25.92 3.15
CA GLU A 127 13.92 -25.99 3.95
C GLU A 127 13.67 -25.46 5.35
N GLY A 128 14.02 -26.27 6.37
CA GLY A 128 13.81 -25.95 7.78
C GLY A 128 12.49 -26.45 8.37
N ASP A 129 11.51 -26.83 7.55
CA ASP A 129 10.26 -27.45 8.04
C ASP A 129 10.55 -28.84 8.61
N THR A 130 9.80 -29.24 9.62
CA THR A 130 9.87 -30.57 10.20
C THR A 130 8.51 -31.25 10.26
N ILE A 131 8.48 -32.56 10.17
CA ILE A 131 7.28 -33.39 10.33
C ILE A 131 7.55 -34.45 11.37
N ASP A 132 6.55 -34.76 12.20
CA ASP A 132 6.65 -35.70 13.34
C ASP A 132 6.62 -37.17 12.93
N VAL A 133 6.36 -37.48 11.67
CA VAL A 133 6.28 -38.83 11.11
C VAL A 133 7.18 -38.94 9.89
N ALA A 134 7.87 -40.07 9.72
CA ALA A 134 8.72 -40.28 8.54
C ALA A 134 7.89 -40.36 7.25
N LEU A 135 8.42 -39.82 6.15
CA LEU A 135 7.71 -39.72 4.87
C LEU A 135 7.43 -41.08 4.21
N ASP A 136 8.19 -42.10 4.54
CA ASP A 136 8.04 -43.48 4.09
C ASP A 136 7.05 -44.31 4.96
N THR A 137 6.48 -43.70 5.99
CA THR A 137 5.47 -44.37 6.84
C THR A 137 4.16 -44.51 6.09
N MET A 138 3.58 -45.74 6.11
CA MET A 138 2.26 -45.99 5.56
C MET A 138 1.19 -45.27 6.36
N THR A 139 0.23 -44.65 5.68
CA THR A 139 -0.92 -44.00 6.29
C THR A 139 -1.88 -45.04 6.92
N TYR A 140 -2.62 -44.63 7.93
CA TYR A 140 -3.71 -45.39 8.57
C TYR A 140 -4.83 -44.44 8.98
N ASP A 141 -6.05 -45.01 9.12
CA ASP A 141 -7.22 -44.21 9.48
C ASP A 141 -7.08 -43.53 10.86
N GLY A 142 -7.39 -42.25 10.90
CA GLY A 142 -7.25 -41.42 12.10
C GLY A 142 -5.82 -40.92 12.37
N MET A 143 -4.86 -41.14 11.45
CA MET A 143 -3.48 -40.66 11.60
C MET A 143 -3.44 -39.14 11.75
N LYS A 144 -2.56 -38.67 12.61
CA LYS A 144 -2.31 -37.25 12.84
C LYS A 144 -0.89 -36.91 12.42
N LEU A 145 -0.75 -35.88 11.60
CA LEU A 145 0.52 -35.37 11.12
C LEU A 145 0.69 -33.93 11.62
N ASN A 146 1.82 -33.64 12.26
CA ASN A 146 2.18 -32.28 12.65
C ASN A 146 3.38 -31.82 11.86
N ILE A 147 3.18 -30.74 11.09
CA ILE A 147 4.22 -30.08 10.31
C ILE A 147 4.52 -28.75 10.95
N ASP A 148 5.73 -28.59 11.47
CA ASP A 148 6.23 -27.34 11.96
C ASP A 148 6.83 -26.52 10.83
N ARG A 149 6.34 -25.28 10.68
CA ARG A 149 6.70 -24.36 9.60
C ARG A 149 7.58 -23.23 10.07
N TRP A 150 8.68 -23.04 9.37
CA TRP A 150 9.53 -21.88 9.51
C TRP A 150 9.37 -20.99 8.27
N THR A 151 9.01 -19.73 8.48
CA THR A 151 8.91 -18.74 7.39
C THR A 151 9.57 -17.44 7.78
N THR A 152 10.07 -16.70 6.79
CA THR A 152 10.63 -15.36 7.00
C THR A 152 9.83 -14.35 6.20
N GLY A 153 9.68 -13.15 6.77
CA GLY A 153 9.08 -12.00 6.12
C GLY A 153 9.98 -10.78 6.20
N THR A 154 9.76 -9.80 5.36
CA THR A 154 10.44 -8.50 5.42
C THR A 154 9.43 -7.42 5.76
N GLU A 155 9.77 -6.55 6.72
CA GLU A 155 8.98 -5.39 7.11
C GLU A 155 9.83 -4.13 7.03
N TYR A 156 9.20 -3.02 6.66
CA TYR A 156 9.81 -1.70 6.66
C TYR A 156 9.24 -0.87 7.80
N ILE A 157 10.12 -0.37 8.66
CA ILE A 157 9.77 0.47 9.80
C ILE A 157 10.34 1.85 9.52
N TYR A 158 9.52 2.89 9.65
CA TYR A 158 9.93 4.28 9.44
C TYR A 158 10.04 4.99 10.78
N GLU A 159 11.16 5.70 10.99
CA GLU A 159 11.45 6.50 12.16
C GLU A 159 11.74 7.93 11.73
N GLU A 160 11.13 8.90 12.40
CA GLU A 160 11.38 10.31 12.12
C GLU A 160 12.69 10.79 12.76
N ILE A 161 13.47 11.54 11.99
CA ILE A 161 14.62 12.31 12.49
C ILE A 161 14.11 13.74 12.77
N PRO A 162 14.02 14.18 14.03
CA PRO A 162 13.51 15.51 14.32
C PRO A 162 14.46 16.60 13.77
N PHE A 163 13.87 17.68 13.23
CA PHE A 163 14.62 18.84 12.85
C PHE A 163 15.04 19.65 14.09
N GLU A 164 16.08 20.48 13.95
CA GLU A 164 16.51 21.44 14.95
C GLU A 164 16.00 22.87 14.62
N THR A 165 15.86 23.73 15.64
CA THR A 165 15.49 25.13 15.45
C THR A 165 16.69 26.02 15.64
N GLU A 166 17.00 26.82 14.61
CA GLU A 166 18.07 27.83 14.63
C GLU A 166 17.50 29.21 14.74
N TYR A 167 18.09 30.07 15.61
CA TYR A 167 17.71 31.45 15.78
C TYR A 167 18.76 32.37 15.13
N VAL A 168 18.31 33.16 14.15
CA VAL A 168 19.16 34.12 13.45
C VAL A 168 18.74 35.54 13.79
N GLN A 169 19.64 36.28 14.41
CA GLN A 169 19.38 37.68 14.77
C GLN A 169 19.41 38.59 13.55
N THR A 170 18.51 39.57 13.52
CA THR A 170 18.42 40.55 12.44
C THR A 170 18.02 41.94 12.99
N ASN A 171 18.71 42.96 12.49
CA ASN A 171 18.36 44.35 12.79
C ASN A 171 17.28 44.94 11.87
N LYS A 172 16.68 44.08 11.00
CA LYS A 172 15.59 44.45 10.08
C LYS A 172 14.19 44.23 10.66
N MET A 173 14.13 43.82 11.92
CA MET A 173 12.89 43.61 12.68
C MET A 173 13.04 44.21 14.06
N LEU A 174 11.92 44.62 14.66
CA LEU A 174 11.93 45.17 16.01
C LEU A 174 12.40 44.11 17.01
N LYS A 175 13.10 44.61 18.04
CA LYS A 175 13.53 43.76 19.16
C LYS A 175 12.33 43.07 19.80
N GLY A 176 12.43 41.75 19.92
CA GLY A 176 11.37 40.87 20.45
C GLY A 176 10.40 40.32 19.40
N GLU A 177 10.48 40.76 18.14
CA GLU A 177 9.74 40.16 17.06
C GLU A 177 10.45 38.89 16.59
N GLU A 178 9.67 37.86 16.29
CA GLU A 178 10.14 36.59 15.68
C GLU A 178 9.37 36.30 14.39
N LYS A 179 10.09 35.77 13.42
CA LYS A 179 9.49 35.34 12.16
C LYS A 179 10.15 34.09 11.69
N VAL A 180 9.35 33.05 11.43
CA VAL A 180 9.81 31.83 10.76
C VAL A 180 10.27 32.21 9.36
N ALA A 181 11.53 31.95 9.06
CA ALA A 181 12.15 32.19 7.76
C ALA A 181 12.19 30.89 6.93
N THR A 182 12.36 29.76 7.59
CA THR A 182 12.34 28.44 7.01
C THR A 182 11.57 27.53 7.95
N GLU A 183 10.56 26.85 7.46
CA GLU A 183 9.84 25.85 8.22
C GLU A 183 10.73 24.60 8.39
N GLY A 184 10.69 24.01 9.60
CA GLY A 184 11.36 22.75 9.86
C GLY A 184 10.62 21.57 9.23
N VAL A 185 11.37 20.62 8.71
CA VAL A 185 10.84 19.36 8.19
C VAL A 185 11.62 18.21 8.79
N ASN A 186 10.93 17.24 9.39
CA ASN A 186 11.60 16.06 9.90
C ASN A 186 12.21 15.25 8.75
N GLY A 187 13.38 14.67 9.01
CA GLY A 187 13.97 13.64 8.19
C GLY A 187 13.33 12.28 8.48
N GLU A 188 13.77 11.25 7.77
CA GLU A 188 13.23 9.90 7.88
C GLU A 188 14.34 8.85 7.79
N LEU A 189 14.29 7.88 8.72
CA LEU A 189 15.03 6.62 8.65
C LEU A 189 14.08 5.50 8.25
N LYS A 190 14.53 4.66 7.34
CA LYS A 190 13.88 3.41 6.95
C LYS A 190 14.70 2.25 7.46
N HIS A 191 14.12 1.46 8.37
CA HIS A 191 14.69 0.21 8.83
C HIS A 191 14.08 -0.94 8.04
N THR A 192 14.93 -1.85 7.55
CA THR A 192 14.50 -3.11 6.97
C THR A 192 14.68 -4.18 8.02
N ALA A 193 13.59 -4.80 8.44
CA ALA A 193 13.60 -5.89 9.41
C ALA A 193 13.27 -7.21 8.74
N THR A 194 14.02 -8.27 9.10
CA THR A 194 13.63 -9.65 8.83
C THR A 194 12.88 -10.19 10.03
N ILE A 195 11.70 -10.73 9.79
CA ILE A 195 10.86 -11.35 10.81
C ILE A 195 10.85 -12.84 10.56
N THR A 196 11.13 -13.62 11.59
CA THR A 196 11.06 -15.09 11.55
C THR A 196 9.79 -15.54 12.25
N TYR A 197 9.04 -16.40 11.60
CA TYR A 197 7.82 -16.99 12.12
C TYR A 197 8.00 -18.49 12.32
N PHE A 198 7.48 -19.00 13.43
CA PHE A 198 7.31 -20.42 13.69
C PHE A 198 5.81 -20.70 13.83
N ASN A 199 5.30 -21.59 12.96
CA ASN A 199 3.87 -21.92 12.90
C ASN A 199 2.96 -20.68 12.82
N GLY A 200 3.39 -19.65 12.05
CA GLY A 200 2.66 -18.40 11.86
C GLY A 200 2.79 -17.40 13.01
N GLN A 201 3.51 -17.73 14.08
CA GLN A 201 3.79 -16.82 15.20
C GLN A 201 5.18 -16.20 15.07
N GLU A 202 5.27 -14.88 15.23
CA GLU A 202 6.56 -14.18 15.23
C GLU A 202 7.40 -14.66 16.43
N VAL A 203 8.60 -15.14 16.15
CA VAL A 203 9.56 -15.59 17.15
C VAL A 203 10.83 -14.76 17.21
N SER A 204 11.15 -14.05 16.13
CA SER A 204 12.31 -13.16 16.05
C SER A 204 12.06 -12.02 15.08
N ARG A 205 12.62 -10.84 15.41
CA ARG A 205 12.67 -9.66 14.56
C ARG A 205 14.08 -9.08 14.62
N GLU A 206 14.72 -8.94 13.48
CA GLU A 206 16.07 -8.42 13.38
C GLU A 206 16.12 -7.30 12.33
N ILE A 207 16.66 -6.13 12.71
CA ILE A 207 16.92 -5.03 11.76
C ILE A 207 18.21 -5.39 11.02
N ILE A 208 18.09 -5.63 9.71
CA ILE A 208 19.20 -6.03 8.84
C ILE A 208 19.80 -4.86 8.07
N ALA A 209 19.07 -3.75 7.93
CA ALA A 209 19.55 -2.53 7.29
C ALA A 209 18.83 -1.30 7.85
N THR A 210 19.53 -0.16 7.86
CA THR A 210 18.97 1.16 8.15
C THR A 210 19.47 2.12 7.09
N GLU A 211 18.57 2.85 6.47
CA GLU A 211 18.82 3.83 5.42
C GLU A 211 18.14 5.13 5.77
N GLN A 212 18.86 6.25 5.62
CA GLN A 212 18.24 7.57 5.72
C GLN A 212 17.60 7.91 4.38
N THR A 213 16.27 8.02 4.37
CA THR A 213 15.48 8.30 3.15
C THR A 213 15.22 9.78 2.95
N ALA A 214 15.23 10.56 4.04
CA ALA A 214 15.13 12.02 3.99
C ALA A 214 16.03 12.68 5.04
N GLU A 215 16.75 13.75 4.65
CA GLU A 215 17.47 14.59 5.60
C GLU A 215 16.51 15.57 6.27
N PRO A 216 16.66 15.87 7.58
CA PRO A 216 15.88 16.89 8.24
C PRO A 216 16.26 18.29 7.71
N VAL A 217 15.26 19.15 7.57
CA VAL A 217 15.46 20.56 7.26
C VAL A 217 15.23 21.34 8.53
N ASN A 218 16.27 22.04 9.03
CA ASN A 218 16.17 22.83 10.25
C ASN A 218 15.21 24.01 10.09
N GLN A 219 14.43 24.26 11.13
CA GLN A 219 13.64 25.48 11.23
C GLN A 219 14.55 26.68 11.48
N VAL A 220 14.37 27.76 10.71
CA VAL A 220 15.08 29.02 10.93
C VAL A 220 14.10 30.08 11.38
N ILE A 221 14.31 30.60 12.59
CA ILE A 221 13.54 31.73 13.16
C ILE A 221 14.41 32.97 13.20
N LYS A 222 13.98 34.05 12.50
CA LYS A 222 14.60 35.35 12.59
C LYS A 222 14.11 36.05 13.85
N GLN A 223 15.05 36.54 14.67
CA GLN A 223 14.77 37.36 15.86
C GLN A 223 15.19 38.81 15.61
N GLY A 224 14.25 39.71 15.80
CA GLY A 224 14.50 41.14 15.68
C GLY A 224 15.39 41.68 16.81
N THR A 225 16.33 42.55 16.44
CA THR A 225 17.24 43.24 17.39
C THR A 225 17.18 44.76 17.28
N PHE A 226 16.39 45.30 16.34
CA PHE A 226 16.28 46.74 16.15
C PHE A 226 15.51 47.39 17.28
N GLU A 227 16.15 48.32 17.97
CA GLU A 227 15.53 49.12 19.02
C GLU A 227 15.10 50.49 18.47
N ALA A 228 13.80 50.78 18.47
CA ALA A 228 13.25 52.08 18.09
C ALA A 228 13.13 52.97 19.31
N GLU A 229 13.53 54.24 19.14
CA GLU A 229 13.32 55.25 20.17
C GLU A 229 11.88 55.78 20.16
N GLN A 230 11.18 55.68 21.29
CA GLN A 230 9.78 56.11 21.37
C GLN A 230 9.65 57.62 21.07
N GLY A 231 8.68 58.01 20.23
CA GLY A 231 8.40 59.39 19.87
C GLY A 231 9.42 60.02 18.92
N LYS A 232 10.36 59.26 18.38
CA LYS A 232 11.34 59.72 17.39
C LYS A 232 11.32 58.88 16.13
N LEU A 233 11.66 59.51 14.99
CA LEU A 233 11.94 58.78 13.78
C LEU A 233 13.24 57.98 13.97
N THR A 234 13.15 56.68 13.90
CA THR A 234 14.30 55.77 14.00
C THR A 234 14.43 54.97 12.71
N ILE A 235 15.61 55.03 12.09
CA ILE A 235 15.86 54.38 10.81
C ILE A 235 16.99 53.36 11.02
N GLY A 236 16.69 52.10 10.79
CA GLY A 236 17.64 51.00 10.80
C GLY A 236 17.89 50.44 9.39
N ASP A 237 18.60 49.32 9.29
CA ASP A 237 18.85 48.66 8.02
C ASP A 237 17.60 47.91 7.55
N GLY A 238 16.90 48.49 6.58
CA GLY A 238 15.67 47.94 5.99
C GLY A 238 14.40 48.22 6.78
N ILE A 239 14.45 49.02 7.89
CA ILE A 239 13.28 49.32 8.72
C ILE A 239 13.26 50.83 9.10
N ILE A 240 12.08 51.40 9.11
CA ILE A 240 11.79 52.77 9.56
C ILE A 240 10.68 52.68 10.59
N VAL A 241 10.88 53.30 11.77
CA VAL A 241 9.84 53.45 12.79
C VAL A 241 9.58 54.93 12.97
N THR A 242 8.34 55.35 12.74
CA THR A 242 7.93 56.75 12.87
C THR A 242 7.67 57.15 14.34
N PRO A 243 7.60 58.43 14.70
CA PRO A 243 7.33 58.87 16.05
C PRO A 243 5.98 58.39 16.63
N ASP A 244 5.02 58.14 15.77
CA ASP A 244 3.69 57.58 16.10
C ASP A 244 3.64 56.06 16.13
N GLY A 245 4.78 55.39 15.87
CA GLY A 245 4.94 53.95 15.98
C GLY A 245 4.63 53.16 14.72
N GLU A 246 4.36 53.83 13.57
CA GLU A 246 4.20 53.14 12.32
C GLU A 246 5.53 52.57 11.81
N ILE A 247 5.46 51.36 11.23
CA ILE A 247 6.62 50.62 10.79
C ILE A 247 6.56 50.45 9.27
N TYR A 248 7.63 50.88 8.60
CA TYR A 248 7.83 50.70 7.18
C TYR A 248 9.10 49.88 6.93
N THR A 249 9.06 48.98 5.96
CA THR A 249 10.24 48.26 5.49
C THR A 249 10.68 48.82 4.13
N TYR A 250 11.99 48.89 3.94
CA TYR A 250 12.58 49.35 2.67
C TYR A 250 13.67 48.37 2.19
N ASN A 251 13.87 48.30 0.89
CA ASN A 251 14.87 47.37 0.28
C ASN A 251 16.08 48.09 -0.33
N ARG A 252 15.98 49.41 -0.60
CA ARG A 252 17.09 50.22 -1.13
C ARG A 252 16.91 51.68 -0.76
N THR A 253 18.00 52.43 -0.85
CA THR A 253 18.01 53.87 -0.67
C THR A 253 18.60 54.58 -1.87
N MET A 254 18.29 55.87 -2.01
CA MET A 254 18.84 56.75 -3.04
C MET A 254 19.02 58.16 -2.51
N SER A 255 20.24 58.70 -2.67
CA SER A 255 20.48 60.14 -2.40
C SER A 255 20.00 60.98 -3.56
N VAL A 256 19.23 62.01 -3.24
CA VAL A 256 18.62 62.92 -4.22
C VAL A 256 18.78 64.38 -3.80
N LYS A 257 18.75 65.28 -4.79
CA LYS A 257 18.58 66.71 -4.57
C LYS A 257 17.10 67.04 -4.65
N ALA A 258 16.51 67.47 -3.55
CA ALA A 258 15.09 67.77 -3.46
C ALA A 258 14.84 69.28 -3.45
N THR A 259 13.85 69.70 -4.20
CA THR A 259 13.21 71.01 -4.19
C THR A 259 11.77 70.88 -3.78
N ALA A 260 11.01 71.96 -3.65
CA ALA A 260 9.61 71.94 -3.33
C ALA A 260 8.80 72.80 -4.28
N TYR A 261 7.60 72.39 -4.64
CA TYR A 261 6.68 73.11 -5.48
C TYR A 261 5.25 73.12 -4.91
N THR A 262 4.44 74.05 -5.38
CA THR A 262 3.02 74.11 -5.07
C THR A 262 2.19 74.21 -6.35
N HIS A 263 0.94 73.84 -6.29
CA HIS A 263 0.01 73.91 -7.42
C HIS A 263 -0.28 75.36 -7.93
N THR A 264 0.20 76.32 -7.22
CA THR A 264 0.10 77.74 -7.61
C THR A 264 1.35 78.28 -8.33
N ASP A 265 2.38 77.49 -8.48
CA ASP A 265 3.59 77.83 -9.21
C ASP A 265 3.32 77.88 -10.72
N ALA A 266 4.06 78.73 -11.46
CA ALA A 266 3.86 78.87 -12.90
C ALA A 266 4.10 77.51 -13.64
N GLY A 267 3.10 77.04 -14.33
CA GLY A 267 3.11 75.74 -15.05
C GLY A 267 2.77 74.52 -14.20
N CYS A 268 2.34 74.70 -12.95
CA CYS A 268 1.80 73.69 -12.09
C CYS A 268 0.28 73.82 -11.97
N ASP A 269 -0.42 72.70 -11.72
CA ASP A 269 -1.82 72.67 -11.39
C ASP A 269 -2.11 71.66 -10.26
N LYS A 270 -3.37 71.35 -10.03
CA LYS A 270 -3.77 70.41 -8.97
C LYS A 270 -3.77 68.95 -9.42
N ILE A 271 -3.47 68.65 -10.67
CA ILE A 271 -3.53 67.32 -11.23
C ILE A 271 -2.11 66.86 -11.56
N THR A 272 -1.70 65.75 -11.01
CA THR A 272 -0.37 65.15 -11.25
C THR A 272 -0.27 64.52 -12.64
N ALA A 273 0.94 64.18 -13.03
CA ALA A 273 1.19 63.45 -14.29
C ALA A 273 0.49 62.05 -14.31
N THR A 274 0.15 61.47 -13.15
CA THR A 274 -0.62 60.25 -13.03
C THR A 274 -2.14 60.45 -12.98
N GLY A 275 -2.62 61.71 -13.02
CA GLY A 275 -4.03 62.05 -12.95
C GLY A 275 -4.61 62.13 -11.54
N THR A 276 -3.80 62.00 -10.50
CA THR A 276 -4.22 62.18 -9.10
C THR A 276 -4.23 63.67 -8.71
N THR A 277 -4.98 64.01 -7.67
CA THR A 277 -4.90 65.37 -7.11
C THR A 277 -3.64 65.48 -6.20
N VAL A 278 -2.87 66.53 -6.34
CA VAL A 278 -1.70 66.76 -5.50
C VAL A 278 -2.07 66.83 -4.00
N HIS A 279 -1.28 66.16 -3.20
CA HIS A 279 -1.40 66.13 -1.72
C HIS A 279 -0.04 66.04 -1.06
N TRP A 280 0.03 66.24 0.27
CA TRP A 280 1.26 65.94 1.00
C TRP A 280 1.64 64.47 0.79
N GLY A 281 2.86 64.21 0.28
CA GLY A 281 3.31 62.89 -0.15
C GLY A 281 3.43 62.75 -1.68
N THR A 282 2.83 63.64 -2.48
CA THR A 282 3.06 63.67 -3.94
C THR A 282 4.50 64.15 -4.23
N VAL A 283 5.19 63.41 -5.08
CA VAL A 283 6.57 63.71 -5.50
C VAL A 283 6.68 63.70 -7.01
N ALA A 284 7.22 64.79 -7.57
CA ALA A 284 7.64 64.85 -8.96
C ALA A 284 9.04 64.21 -9.09
N VAL A 285 9.18 63.30 -10.03
CA VAL A 285 10.39 62.49 -10.25
C VAL A 285 10.78 62.42 -11.74
N ASP A 286 11.96 61.89 -12.04
CA ASP A 286 12.27 61.39 -13.36
C ASP A 286 11.69 59.99 -13.52
N PRO A 287 10.60 59.78 -14.31
CA PRO A 287 9.94 58.45 -14.42
C PRO A 287 10.79 57.38 -15.09
N LYS A 288 11.92 57.78 -15.73
CA LYS A 288 12.92 56.84 -16.23
C LYS A 288 13.77 56.23 -15.13
N LEU A 289 13.89 56.89 -14.00
CA LEU A 289 14.70 56.46 -12.87
C LEU A 289 13.85 55.96 -11.71
N ILE A 290 12.75 56.64 -11.42
CA ILE A 290 11.77 56.29 -10.38
C ILE A 290 10.40 56.14 -11.06
N PRO A 291 9.93 54.94 -11.33
CA PRO A 291 8.63 54.73 -11.98
C PRO A 291 7.48 55.32 -11.16
N TYR A 292 6.43 55.80 -11.87
CA TYR A 292 5.21 56.26 -11.20
C TYR A 292 4.59 55.16 -10.34
N GLY A 293 3.97 55.54 -9.23
CA GLY A 293 3.39 54.64 -8.24
C GLY A 293 4.40 54.10 -7.22
N THR A 294 5.72 54.38 -7.41
CA THR A 294 6.75 53.93 -6.45
C THR A 294 6.49 54.59 -5.08
N LYS A 295 6.32 53.77 -4.04
CA LYS A 295 6.17 54.21 -2.65
C LYS A 295 7.52 54.46 -2.02
N MET A 296 7.63 55.55 -1.30
CA MET A 296 8.89 56.04 -0.75
C MET A 296 8.67 56.65 0.63
N PHE A 297 9.74 56.65 1.44
CA PHE A 297 9.83 57.49 2.64
C PHE A 297 11.02 58.44 2.46
N ILE A 298 10.81 59.73 2.64
CA ILE A 298 11.83 60.74 2.28
C ILE A 298 12.21 61.56 3.52
N VAL A 299 13.51 61.65 3.75
CA VAL A 299 14.10 62.42 4.89
C VAL A 299 15.28 63.24 4.37
N SER A 300 15.42 64.46 4.87
CA SER A 300 16.63 65.25 4.58
C SER A 300 17.87 64.65 5.26
N ASN A 301 19.02 64.70 4.59
CA ASN A 301 20.25 64.07 5.07
C ASN A 301 20.75 64.64 6.45
N ASP A 302 20.33 65.86 6.83
CA ASP A 302 20.62 66.46 8.13
C ASP A 302 19.59 66.05 9.21
N GLY A 303 18.60 65.21 8.85
CA GLY A 303 17.52 64.69 9.73
C GLY A 303 16.53 65.76 10.18
N LYS A 304 16.68 67.05 9.74
CA LYS A 304 15.87 68.19 10.24
C LYS A 304 14.50 68.26 9.56
N PHE A 305 14.32 67.56 8.42
CA PHE A 305 13.08 67.61 7.69
C PHE A 305 12.69 66.20 7.29
N VAL A 306 11.53 65.76 7.73
CA VAL A 306 10.92 64.49 7.37
C VAL A 306 9.73 64.77 6.49
N TYR A 307 9.83 64.45 5.19
CA TYR A 307 8.68 64.52 4.29
C TYR A 307 7.75 63.34 4.50
N GLY A 308 8.36 62.19 4.84
CA GLY A 308 7.64 60.98 5.24
C GLY A 308 7.16 60.11 4.07
N LEU A 309 6.04 59.43 4.32
CA LEU A 309 5.41 58.53 3.36
C LEU A 309 5.00 59.32 2.10
N SER A 310 5.42 58.84 0.95
CA SER A 310 5.24 59.54 -0.31
C SER A 310 5.17 58.58 -1.50
N ALA A 311 4.69 59.09 -2.63
CA ALA A 311 4.58 58.35 -3.88
C ALA A 311 5.07 59.18 -5.07
N ALA A 312 5.69 58.52 -6.02
CA ALA A 312 6.04 59.08 -7.32
C ALA A 312 4.80 59.25 -8.17
N GLU A 313 4.21 60.44 -8.21
CA GLU A 313 2.95 60.67 -8.94
C GLU A 313 3.06 61.76 -10.00
N ASP A 314 4.13 62.54 -9.96
CA ASP A 314 4.26 63.71 -10.81
C ASP A 314 5.62 63.72 -11.54
N CYS A 315 5.77 64.65 -12.49
CA CYS A 315 7.01 64.90 -13.20
C CYS A 315 7.16 66.39 -13.52
N GLY A 316 8.37 66.80 -13.78
CA GLY A 316 8.66 68.20 -14.21
C GLY A 316 9.73 68.26 -15.32
N GLY A 317 9.65 69.30 -16.14
CA GLY A 317 10.61 69.46 -17.25
C GLY A 317 12.07 69.51 -16.79
N SER A 318 12.30 70.10 -15.59
CA SER A 318 13.65 70.23 -14.98
C SER A 318 13.96 69.14 -13.96
N ILE A 319 13.02 68.21 -13.69
CA ILE A 319 13.19 67.10 -12.76
C ILE A 319 13.75 65.88 -13.54
N LYS A 320 15.06 65.74 -13.51
CA LYS A 320 15.78 64.70 -14.25
C LYS A 320 16.83 64.03 -13.37
N GLY A 321 17.05 62.72 -13.59
CA GLY A 321 17.99 61.92 -12.82
C GLY A 321 17.65 61.88 -11.35
N ASN A 322 18.63 62.16 -10.47
CA ASN A 322 18.45 62.15 -9.01
C ASN A 322 17.94 63.48 -8.42
N ARG A 323 17.19 64.27 -9.21
CA ARG A 323 16.46 65.42 -8.72
C ARG A 323 14.99 65.04 -8.53
N ILE A 324 14.40 65.47 -7.40
CA ILE A 324 12.98 65.31 -7.09
C ILE A 324 12.39 66.66 -6.67
N ASP A 325 11.06 66.78 -6.78
CA ASP A 325 10.34 67.95 -6.34
C ASP A 325 9.15 67.53 -5.46
N LEU A 326 9.14 68.06 -4.21
CA LEU A 326 8.18 67.65 -3.18
C LEU A 326 6.99 68.65 -3.21
N TYR A 327 5.76 68.08 -3.39
CA TYR A 327 4.58 68.94 -3.29
C TYR A 327 4.39 69.45 -1.87
N MET A 328 4.16 70.77 -1.77
CA MET A 328 3.78 71.44 -0.51
C MET A 328 2.55 72.32 -0.72
N PRO A 329 1.59 72.31 0.21
CA PRO A 329 0.35 73.08 0.08
C PRO A 329 0.48 74.57 -0.15
N THR A 330 1.58 75.16 0.36
CA THR A 330 1.77 76.60 0.33
C THR A 330 3.16 77.00 -0.16
N THR A 331 3.25 78.14 -0.84
CA THR A 331 4.51 78.77 -1.28
C THR A 331 5.48 79.08 -0.09
N SER A 332 4.93 79.42 1.06
CA SER A 332 5.76 79.63 2.26
C SER A 332 6.48 78.37 2.71
N GLN A 333 5.79 77.18 2.63
CA GLN A 333 6.42 75.93 2.94
C GLN A 333 7.50 75.53 1.89
N CYS A 334 7.27 75.83 0.62
CA CYS A 334 8.27 75.60 -0.42
C CYS A 334 9.55 76.46 -0.17
N PHE A 335 9.41 77.77 0.19
CA PHE A 335 10.54 78.58 0.49
C PHE A 335 11.27 78.21 1.80
N SER A 336 10.52 77.74 2.82
CA SER A 336 11.09 77.16 4.02
C SER A 336 11.89 75.89 3.82
N PHE A 337 11.42 75.03 2.89
CA PHE A 337 12.15 73.85 2.52
C PHE A 337 13.42 74.22 1.72
N GLY A 338 13.26 75.08 0.70
CA GLY A 338 14.36 75.52 -0.17
C GLY A 338 14.90 74.34 -1.02
N VAL A 339 16.22 74.16 -0.97
CA VAL A 339 16.91 73.07 -1.66
C VAL A 339 17.68 72.23 -0.64
N ARG A 340 17.40 70.89 -0.63
CA ARG A 340 18.02 69.99 0.34
C ARG A 340 18.53 68.73 -0.34
N ASN A 341 19.57 68.16 0.27
CA ASN A 341 19.93 66.78 -0.04
C ASN A 341 19.06 65.84 0.83
N CYS A 342 18.38 64.90 0.22
CA CYS A 342 17.50 63.99 0.88
C CYS A 342 17.89 62.55 0.55
N THR A 343 17.47 61.64 1.40
CA THR A 343 17.53 60.21 1.13
C THR A 343 16.11 59.70 0.90
N ILE A 344 15.91 59.01 -0.21
CA ILE A 344 14.72 58.22 -0.51
C ILE A 344 14.96 56.81 0.02
N TYR A 345 14.02 56.30 0.79
CA TYR A 345 13.90 54.90 1.20
C TYR A 345 12.77 54.28 0.37
N PHE A 346 13.08 53.33 -0.53
CA PHE A 346 12.09 52.68 -1.37
C PHE A 346 11.40 51.59 -0.58
N LEU A 347 10.11 51.78 -0.33
CA LEU A 347 9.32 50.87 0.52
C LEU A 347 9.05 49.53 -0.19
N SER A 348 9.05 48.45 0.62
CA SER A 348 8.83 47.06 0.16
C SER A 348 7.36 46.68 0.25
#